data_7024aef0377b6991456ad97c1cc6ede5
#
_entry.id   7024aef0377b6991456ad97c1cc6ede5
#
_cell.length_a   1.000
_cell.length_b   1.000
_cell.length_c   1.000
_cell.angle_alpha   90.00
_cell.angle_beta   90.00
_cell.angle_gamma   90.00
#
_symmetry.space_group_name_H-M   'P 1'
#
loop_
_entity.id
_entity.type
_entity.pdbx_description
1 polymer ?
#
loop_
_entity_poly.entity_id
_entity_poly.type
_entity_poly.pdbx_seq_one_letter_code
_entity_poly.pdbx_strand_id
1 'polypeptide(L)'
;MAAALMAAVLPSAAAAAAAAPDEAPEVGAETPYGYMMVHFVEDSDGYAEKIYLDVSRGDDPEQWDQLNGGEPILASDLGTTGVRDPYLTYSPETETYYIIATDLRVFGGDSGTSDCADWCHWSSNGSTKLNVWESTDLVTWSDLRQFDVATTADGDTHAELGMAWAPEATWVPDYHGAGEGAFVVYWSSNVYDDADHSGSTYSRVLWGATSDFTQETYEYGGTLVDTGADAIDTTVIQDEGTTYRITKDNGHGNGIYMESTTAHDWWDEAAEWQLIQTEIGAGWADDNPGGVEGPAVFKRHDDDHWYLYVDVIPTIGYRPMETGDLDAGWTELHSDDFWMAPSTKHGGVVSLTKGQYDVIRSSDAIDAPQTDLGSVRISREATDDEVRAALPANADVRLAHGYGEGELPVDWDLSGIDASTPGAYEVTGTVRSIGANLNDWVGEGGSTEWDAPGRELFSTTALTVSAEVVVAQDPGVTLRAETRCVAGAAVLVASIENGDGATSVTVTTPYGEREIAVGAEETTSAAFATREESIPAGEATLTREGEQDAAPFDARTCA
;
A
#
# COMPACT_ATOMS: atom_id res chain seq x y z
N MET A 1 37.16 25.80 78.28
CA MET A 1 37.39 26.09 76.86
C MET A 1 37.38 24.76 76.14
N ALA A 2 36.27 24.43 75.49
CA ALA A 2 36.11 23.22 74.69
C ALA A 2 35.50 23.64 73.39
N ALA A 3 36.25 23.51 72.29
CA ALA A 3 35.82 23.79 70.94
C ALA A 3 35.03 22.59 70.35
N ALA A 4 33.80 22.81 69.97
CA ALA A 4 33.00 21.81 69.30
C ALA A 4 33.20 21.92 67.80
N LEU A 5 33.65 20.86 67.15
CA LEU A 5 33.72 20.71 65.70
C LEU A 5 32.33 20.25 65.22
N MET A 6 31.68 21.10 64.40
CA MET A 6 30.50 20.72 63.64
C MET A 6 30.94 20.11 62.31
N ALA A 7 30.63 18.83 62.10
CA ALA A 7 30.74 18.14 60.81
C ALA A 7 29.46 18.40 60.00
N ALA A 8 29.59 19.02 58.82
CA ALA A 8 28.49 19.22 57.87
C ALA A 8 28.30 17.90 57.09
N VAL A 9 27.11 17.32 57.21
CA VAL A 9 26.67 16.19 56.38
C VAL A 9 25.98 16.78 55.14
N LEU A 10 26.56 16.56 53.97
CA LEU A 10 25.94 16.85 52.68
C LEU A 10 24.92 15.74 52.33
N PRO A 11 23.72 16.07 51.89
CA PRO A 11 22.79 15.07 51.42
C PRO A 11 23.22 14.52 50.05
N SER A 12 23.34 13.19 49.96
CA SER A 12 23.51 12.45 48.72
C SER A 12 22.20 12.55 47.92
N ALA A 13 22.26 13.16 46.71
CA ALA A 13 21.16 13.14 45.75
C ALA A 13 21.10 11.72 45.16
N ALA A 14 20.07 10.96 45.51
CA ALA A 14 19.70 9.76 44.81
C ALA A 14 19.18 10.15 43.41
N ALA A 15 19.84 9.72 42.35
CA ALA A 15 19.33 9.80 40.99
C ALA A 15 18.08 8.91 40.92
N ALA A 16 16.93 9.51 40.62
CA ALA A 16 15.74 8.76 40.28
C ALA A 16 15.99 8.08 38.93
N ALA A 17 15.96 6.75 38.91
CA ALA A 17 15.93 5.98 37.70
C ALA A 17 14.63 6.37 36.96
N ALA A 18 14.76 6.82 35.70
CA ALA A 18 13.61 7.00 34.82
C ALA A 18 12.92 5.62 34.66
N ALA A 19 11.64 5.56 34.94
CA ALA A 19 10.83 4.39 34.66
C ALA A 19 10.90 4.15 33.12
N ALA A 20 11.11 2.91 32.73
CA ALA A 20 10.92 2.50 31.34
C ALA A 20 9.48 2.87 30.92
N PRO A 21 9.24 3.27 29.68
CA PRO A 21 7.87 3.47 29.21
C PRO A 21 7.10 2.17 29.43
N ASP A 22 5.90 2.29 30.00
CA ASP A 22 4.97 1.16 30.10
C ASP A 22 4.78 0.61 28.69
N GLU A 23 5.18 -0.64 28.45
CA GLU A 23 4.77 -1.36 27.26
C GLU A 23 3.24 -1.42 27.25
N ALA A 24 2.62 -0.96 26.17
CA ALA A 24 1.18 -1.11 25.98
C ALA A 24 0.82 -2.61 26.13
N PRO A 25 -0.30 -2.96 26.77
CA PRO A 25 -0.70 -4.35 26.92
C PRO A 25 -0.79 -5.02 25.54
N GLU A 26 -0.20 -6.22 25.40
CA GLU A 26 -0.33 -7.00 24.17
C GLU A 26 -1.80 -7.32 23.92
N VAL A 27 -2.28 -7.00 22.71
CA VAL A 27 -3.63 -7.33 22.26
C VAL A 27 -3.73 -8.82 22.00
N GLY A 28 -4.72 -9.51 22.58
CA GLY A 28 -4.92 -10.95 22.38
C GLY A 28 -5.34 -11.28 20.95
N ALA A 29 -4.93 -12.46 20.44
CA ALA A 29 -5.19 -12.88 19.06
C ALA A 29 -6.67 -12.88 18.66
N GLU A 30 -7.58 -13.19 19.59
CA GLU A 30 -9.03 -13.25 19.35
C GLU A 30 -9.75 -11.89 19.57
N THR A 31 -9.01 -10.86 19.93
CA THR A 31 -9.59 -9.52 20.14
C THR A 31 -9.88 -8.89 18.77
N PRO A 32 -11.07 -8.28 18.58
CA PRO A 32 -11.33 -7.48 17.39
C PRO A 32 -10.23 -6.44 17.18
N TYR A 33 -9.67 -6.38 15.99
CA TYR A 33 -8.57 -5.47 15.67
C TYR A 33 -8.32 -5.38 14.18
N GLY A 34 -8.51 -4.19 13.61
CA GLY A 34 -8.32 -3.94 12.21
C GLY A 34 -9.48 -4.40 11.33
N TYR A 35 -9.45 -3.98 10.10
CA TYR A 35 -10.50 -4.21 9.11
C TYR A 35 -9.87 -4.59 7.78
N MET A 36 -10.60 -5.40 6.99
CA MET A 36 -10.25 -5.70 5.61
C MET A 36 -11.35 -5.19 4.70
N MET A 37 -10.98 -4.49 3.66
CA MET A 37 -11.86 -4.02 2.60
C MET A 37 -11.59 -4.82 1.33
N VAL A 38 -12.63 -5.37 0.74
CA VAL A 38 -12.62 -5.90 -0.62
C VAL A 38 -13.24 -4.88 -1.55
N HIS A 39 -12.62 -4.64 -2.71
CA HIS A 39 -13.12 -3.69 -3.69
C HIS A 39 -12.67 -4.05 -5.10
N PHE A 40 -13.19 -3.35 -6.10
CA PHE A 40 -12.64 -3.36 -7.44
C PHE A 40 -12.12 -1.97 -7.82
N VAL A 41 -11.47 -1.87 -8.96
CA VAL A 41 -10.97 -0.62 -9.55
C VAL A 41 -11.51 -0.51 -10.95
N GLU A 42 -11.89 0.69 -11.35
CA GLU A 42 -12.26 1.02 -12.72
C GLU A 42 -11.08 1.61 -13.47
N ASP A 43 -10.83 1.11 -14.68
CA ASP A 43 -9.74 1.56 -15.53
C ASP A 43 -10.17 1.57 -16.98
N SER A 44 -10.21 2.75 -17.58
CA SER A 44 -10.60 2.94 -18.97
C SER A 44 -9.52 2.53 -19.98
N ASP A 45 -8.25 2.51 -19.56
CA ASP A 45 -7.11 2.25 -20.43
C ASP A 45 -6.59 0.81 -20.34
N GLY A 46 -6.98 0.10 -19.27
CA GLY A 46 -6.54 -1.26 -19.01
C GLY A 46 -7.69 -2.17 -18.59
N TYR A 47 -7.33 -3.30 -18.01
CA TYR A 47 -8.26 -4.25 -17.47
C TYR A 47 -8.04 -4.39 -15.96
N ALA A 48 -8.70 -3.51 -15.20
CA ALA A 48 -8.58 -3.43 -13.74
C ALA A 48 -9.81 -3.94 -12.97
N GLU A 49 -10.88 -4.40 -13.66
CA GLU A 49 -12.09 -4.99 -13.07
C GLU A 49 -11.78 -6.37 -12.48
N LYS A 50 -11.13 -6.36 -11.31
CA LYS A 50 -10.59 -7.50 -10.57
C LYS A 50 -10.80 -7.27 -9.07
N ILE A 51 -10.43 -8.23 -8.24
CA ILE A 51 -10.49 -8.10 -6.78
C ILE A 51 -9.20 -7.49 -6.24
N TYR A 52 -9.36 -6.45 -5.45
CA TYR A 52 -8.34 -5.79 -4.65
C TYR A 52 -8.70 -5.90 -3.18
N LEU A 53 -7.71 -5.97 -2.33
CA LEU A 53 -7.87 -6.02 -0.88
C LEU A 53 -7.03 -4.92 -0.23
N ASP A 54 -7.64 -4.20 0.69
CA ASP A 54 -6.97 -3.23 1.54
C ASP A 54 -7.14 -3.65 3.00
N VAL A 55 -6.21 -3.25 3.85
CA VAL A 55 -6.27 -3.48 5.29
C VAL A 55 -6.07 -2.16 6.03
N SER A 56 -6.80 -1.97 7.14
CA SER A 56 -6.68 -0.75 7.93
C SER A 56 -5.29 -0.60 8.57
N ARG A 57 -4.86 0.61 8.85
CA ARG A 57 -3.64 0.88 9.64
C ARG A 57 -3.93 0.71 11.12
N GLY A 58 -3.62 -0.47 11.64
CA GLY A 58 -4.04 -0.83 12.97
C GLY A 58 -5.55 -0.98 13.04
N ASP A 59 -6.15 -0.48 14.11
CA ASP A 59 -7.60 -0.52 14.34
C ASP A 59 -8.31 0.77 13.90
N ASP A 60 -7.79 1.41 12.85
CA ASP A 60 -8.27 2.70 12.34
C ASP A 60 -8.92 2.54 10.96
N PRO A 61 -10.26 2.54 10.85
CA PRO A 61 -10.97 2.38 9.59
C PRO A 61 -10.97 3.65 8.71
N GLU A 62 -10.36 4.72 9.15
CA GLU A 62 -10.17 5.94 8.34
C GLU A 62 -8.86 5.89 7.54
N GLN A 63 -7.97 4.92 7.83
CA GLN A 63 -6.65 4.81 7.22
C GLN A 63 -6.41 3.43 6.64
N TRP A 64 -6.23 3.35 5.33
CA TRP A 64 -6.12 2.08 4.61
C TRP A 64 -4.76 1.92 3.94
N ASP A 65 -4.26 0.69 3.96
CA ASP A 65 -3.08 0.26 3.21
C ASP A 65 -3.50 -0.80 2.20
N GLN A 66 -3.08 -0.64 0.95
CA GLN A 66 -3.32 -1.63 -0.08
C GLN A 66 -2.47 -2.87 0.12
N LEU A 67 -3.11 -4.04 0.04
CA LEU A 67 -2.39 -5.32 -0.01
C LEU A 67 -1.79 -5.54 -1.41
N ASN A 68 -0.80 -6.41 -1.49
CA ASN A 68 -0.11 -6.77 -2.74
C ASN A 68 0.43 -5.56 -3.53
N GLY A 69 0.82 -4.50 -2.82
CA GLY A 69 1.34 -3.28 -3.45
C GLY A 69 0.33 -2.55 -4.34
N GLY A 70 -0.97 -2.75 -4.12
CA GLY A 70 -2.05 -2.18 -4.94
C GLY A 70 -2.36 -2.96 -6.21
N GLU A 71 -1.70 -4.09 -6.45
CA GLU A 71 -2.02 -5.00 -7.55
C GLU A 71 -3.19 -5.92 -7.17
N PRO A 72 -3.97 -6.42 -8.12
CA PRO A 72 -5.12 -7.28 -7.82
C PRO A 72 -4.70 -8.60 -7.18
N ILE A 73 -5.52 -9.07 -6.23
CA ILE A 73 -5.33 -10.37 -5.56
C ILE A 73 -5.98 -11.51 -6.37
N LEU A 74 -7.18 -11.29 -6.92
CA LEU A 74 -7.94 -12.29 -7.67
C LEU A 74 -8.47 -11.69 -8.96
N ALA A 75 -8.64 -12.54 -9.97
CA ALA A 75 -9.21 -12.19 -11.27
C ALA A 75 -10.13 -13.29 -11.77
N SER A 76 -11.05 -12.94 -12.67
CA SER A 76 -11.95 -13.91 -13.30
C SER A 76 -11.41 -14.35 -14.67
N ASP A 77 -11.44 -15.65 -14.91
CA ASP A 77 -11.26 -16.27 -16.24
C ASP A 77 -12.55 -16.95 -16.73
N LEU A 78 -13.65 -16.77 -16.01
CA LEU A 78 -14.98 -17.31 -16.32
C LEU A 78 -15.95 -16.18 -16.73
N GLY A 79 -17.08 -16.57 -17.32
CA GLY A 79 -18.16 -15.66 -17.68
C GLY A 79 -17.70 -14.50 -18.54
N THR A 80 -17.97 -13.27 -18.11
CA THR A 80 -17.54 -12.03 -18.80
C THR A 80 -16.06 -11.75 -18.65
N THR A 81 -15.39 -12.45 -17.74
CA THR A 81 -14.00 -12.22 -17.29
C THR A 81 -13.76 -10.94 -16.50
N GLY A 82 -14.80 -10.15 -16.21
CA GLY A 82 -14.75 -8.98 -15.34
C GLY A 82 -15.26 -9.30 -13.94
N VAL A 83 -14.85 -8.50 -12.97
CA VAL A 83 -15.29 -8.60 -11.58
C VAL A 83 -15.57 -7.22 -11.06
N ARG A 84 -16.83 -6.97 -10.66
CA ARG A 84 -17.27 -5.71 -10.05
C ARG A 84 -17.98 -5.97 -8.73
N ASP A 85 -18.14 -4.94 -7.94
CA ASP A 85 -18.96 -4.90 -6.73
C ASP A 85 -18.73 -6.12 -5.82
N PRO A 86 -17.49 -6.44 -5.42
CA PRO A 86 -17.23 -7.60 -4.58
C PRO A 86 -17.69 -7.36 -3.14
N TYR A 87 -18.18 -8.40 -2.51
CA TYR A 87 -18.52 -8.40 -1.09
C TYR A 87 -17.84 -9.56 -0.36
N LEU A 88 -17.36 -9.31 0.85
CA LEU A 88 -16.71 -10.30 1.69
C LEU A 88 -17.62 -10.64 2.88
N THR A 89 -17.95 -11.93 3.03
CA THR A 89 -18.81 -12.43 4.09
C THR A 89 -18.21 -13.67 4.75
N TYR A 90 -18.77 -14.11 5.88
CA TYR A 90 -18.24 -15.20 6.70
C TYR A 90 -19.34 -16.14 7.18
N SER A 91 -19.11 -17.46 7.07
CA SER A 91 -19.92 -18.50 7.67
C SER A 91 -19.29 -18.96 8.99
N PRO A 92 -19.92 -18.70 10.14
CA PRO A 92 -19.42 -19.18 11.42
C PRO A 92 -19.59 -20.70 11.61
N GLU A 93 -20.43 -21.37 10.82
CA GLU A 93 -20.63 -22.81 10.90
C GLU A 93 -19.50 -23.60 10.23
N THR A 94 -18.98 -23.08 9.12
CA THR A 94 -17.88 -23.71 8.35
C THR A 94 -16.54 -23.02 8.58
N GLU A 95 -16.51 -21.93 9.34
CA GLU A 95 -15.33 -21.06 9.54
C GLU A 95 -14.72 -20.63 8.20
N THR A 96 -15.57 -20.31 7.21
CA THR A 96 -15.16 -19.99 5.84
C THR A 96 -15.59 -18.58 5.46
N TYR A 97 -14.65 -17.84 4.89
CA TYR A 97 -14.88 -16.56 4.23
C TYR A 97 -15.20 -16.75 2.76
N TYR A 98 -16.10 -15.93 2.24
CA TYR A 98 -16.49 -15.93 0.84
C TYR A 98 -16.38 -14.51 0.27
N ILE A 99 -15.72 -14.38 -0.87
CA ILE A 99 -15.87 -13.22 -1.74
C ILE A 99 -16.89 -13.59 -2.80
N ILE A 100 -17.98 -12.82 -2.87
CA ILE A 100 -18.97 -12.90 -3.94
C ILE A 100 -18.93 -11.61 -4.75
N ALA A 101 -19.09 -11.68 -6.08
CA ALA A 101 -18.94 -10.51 -6.92
C ALA A 101 -19.76 -10.60 -8.22
N THR A 102 -20.08 -9.46 -8.78
CA THR A 102 -20.71 -9.30 -10.10
C THR A 102 -19.82 -9.86 -11.20
N ASP A 103 -20.38 -10.67 -12.10
CA ASP A 103 -19.76 -11.11 -13.35
C ASP A 103 -20.05 -10.10 -14.47
N LEU A 104 -19.30 -9.01 -14.49
CA LEU A 104 -19.43 -7.95 -15.50
C LEU A 104 -18.06 -7.38 -15.88
N ARG A 105 -17.81 -7.30 -17.18
CA ARG A 105 -16.67 -6.58 -17.76
C ARG A 105 -17.16 -5.44 -18.64
N VAL A 106 -17.01 -4.22 -18.17
CA VAL A 106 -17.38 -3.00 -18.89
C VAL A 106 -16.28 -2.62 -19.89
N PHE A 107 -15.02 -2.56 -19.41
CA PHE A 107 -13.90 -2.14 -20.25
C PHE A 107 -13.33 -3.28 -21.08
N GLY A 108 -13.59 -3.21 -22.40
CA GLY A 108 -13.13 -4.21 -23.36
C GLY A 108 -13.90 -5.52 -23.36
N GLY A 109 -15.04 -5.60 -22.64
CA GLY A 109 -15.99 -6.71 -22.68
C GLY A 109 -16.95 -6.64 -23.87
N ASP A 110 -17.94 -7.55 -23.87
CA ASP A 110 -19.05 -7.49 -24.83
C ASP A 110 -20.00 -6.35 -24.44
N SER A 111 -20.17 -5.38 -25.31
CA SER A 111 -21.08 -4.25 -25.11
C SER A 111 -22.36 -4.34 -25.93
N GLY A 112 -22.70 -5.51 -26.47
CA GLY A 112 -23.96 -5.75 -27.18
C GLY A 112 -23.96 -5.28 -28.61
N THR A 113 -25.13 -4.84 -29.09
CA THR A 113 -25.38 -4.45 -30.47
C THR A 113 -25.87 -2.99 -30.56
N SER A 114 -25.95 -2.43 -31.79
CA SER A 114 -26.45 -1.07 -32.01
C SER A 114 -27.87 -0.83 -31.50
N ASP A 115 -28.67 -1.86 -31.34
CA ASP A 115 -30.07 -1.75 -30.90
C ASP A 115 -30.19 -1.76 -29.38
N CYS A 116 -29.23 -2.38 -28.70
CA CYS A 116 -29.08 -2.38 -27.24
C CYS A 116 -27.60 -2.53 -26.92
N ALA A 117 -26.93 -1.44 -26.63
CA ALA A 117 -25.50 -1.38 -26.36
C ALA A 117 -25.21 -0.92 -24.92
N ASP A 118 -24.02 -1.24 -24.43
CA ASP A 118 -23.50 -0.81 -23.13
C ASP A 118 -24.49 -1.14 -21.99
N TRP A 119 -24.88 -0.19 -21.19
CA TRP A 119 -25.77 -0.41 -20.04
C TRP A 119 -27.11 -1.05 -20.40
N CYS A 120 -27.63 -0.80 -21.62
CA CYS A 120 -28.81 -1.51 -22.11
C CYS A 120 -28.54 -3.01 -22.24
N HIS A 121 -27.41 -3.38 -22.83
CA HIS A 121 -27.03 -4.79 -23.00
C HIS A 121 -26.73 -5.46 -21.67
N TRP A 122 -25.90 -4.84 -20.86
CA TRP A 122 -25.47 -5.40 -19.59
C TRP A 122 -26.61 -5.59 -18.59
N SER A 123 -27.61 -4.71 -18.60
CA SER A 123 -28.76 -4.81 -17.69
C SER A 123 -29.91 -5.70 -18.20
N SER A 124 -29.94 -5.99 -19.51
CA SER A 124 -31.01 -6.81 -20.12
C SER A 124 -30.56 -8.22 -20.49
N ASN A 125 -29.28 -8.40 -20.80
CA ASN A 125 -28.69 -9.65 -21.25
C ASN A 125 -27.39 -9.92 -20.51
N GLY A 126 -27.29 -9.39 -19.29
CA GLY A 126 -26.14 -9.55 -18.43
C GLY A 126 -26.00 -10.95 -17.85
N SER A 127 -24.92 -11.21 -17.15
CA SER A 127 -24.75 -12.43 -16.42
C SER A 127 -25.65 -12.45 -15.18
N THR A 128 -26.32 -13.59 -14.96
CA THR A 128 -27.03 -13.89 -13.70
C THR A 128 -26.19 -14.73 -12.75
N LYS A 129 -24.90 -14.88 -13.08
CA LYS A 129 -23.95 -15.63 -12.24
C LYS A 129 -23.17 -14.69 -11.36
N LEU A 130 -22.88 -15.16 -10.16
CA LEU A 130 -21.96 -14.52 -9.24
C LEU A 130 -20.62 -15.25 -9.26
N ASN A 131 -19.54 -14.49 -9.31
CA ASN A 131 -18.20 -14.99 -9.07
C ASN A 131 -18.03 -15.29 -7.59
N VAL A 132 -17.39 -16.41 -7.22
CA VAL A 132 -17.22 -16.85 -5.84
C VAL A 132 -15.81 -17.38 -5.61
N TRP A 133 -15.17 -16.89 -4.57
CA TRP A 133 -13.94 -17.44 -3.98
C TRP A 133 -14.17 -17.71 -2.50
N GLU A 134 -13.44 -18.66 -1.95
CA GLU A 134 -13.51 -19.00 -0.53
C GLU A 134 -12.13 -19.09 0.10
N SER A 135 -12.04 -18.78 1.38
CA SER A 135 -10.81 -18.79 2.18
C SER A 135 -11.12 -19.14 3.64
N THR A 136 -10.19 -19.80 4.31
CA THR A 136 -10.24 -20.03 5.77
C THR A 136 -9.25 -19.15 6.54
N ASP A 137 -8.43 -18.36 5.84
CA ASP A 137 -7.35 -17.58 6.44
C ASP A 137 -7.26 -16.13 5.92
N LEU A 138 -8.15 -15.73 4.98
CA LEU A 138 -8.18 -14.42 4.30
C LEU A 138 -6.93 -14.11 3.45
N VAL A 139 -6.05 -15.09 3.26
CA VAL A 139 -4.79 -14.97 2.51
C VAL A 139 -4.77 -15.91 1.31
N THR A 140 -5.16 -17.16 1.55
CA THR A 140 -5.20 -18.20 0.51
C THR A 140 -6.63 -18.35 0.03
N TRP A 141 -6.85 -18.10 -1.24
CA TRP A 141 -8.17 -18.18 -1.87
C TRP A 141 -8.27 -19.38 -2.80
N SER A 142 -9.48 -19.96 -2.89
CA SER A 142 -9.79 -21.05 -3.80
C SER A 142 -9.67 -20.63 -5.27
N ASP A 143 -9.72 -21.63 -6.18
CA ASP A 143 -10.02 -21.36 -7.58
C ASP A 143 -11.41 -20.72 -7.71
N LEU A 144 -11.56 -19.85 -8.73
CA LEU A 144 -12.84 -19.22 -9.05
C LEU A 144 -13.91 -20.27 -9.38
N ARG A 145 -15.09 -20.09 -8.81
CA ARG A 145 -16.31 -20.75 -9.25
C ARG A 145 -17.43 -19.73 -9.46
N GLN A 146 -18.45 -20.14 -10.17
CA GLN A 146 -19.64 -19.32 -10.36
C GLN A 146 -20.88 -20.15 -9.96
N PHE A 147 -21.87 -19.49 -9.37
CA PHE A 147 -23.22 -20.04 -9.24
C PHE A 147 -24.25 -19.07 -9.82
N ASP A 148 -25.36 -19.60 -10.32
CA ASP A 148 -26.36 -18.85 -11.06
C ASP A 148 -27.57 -18.55 -10.16
N VAL A 149 -27.76 -17.27 -9.80
CA VAL A 149 -28.90 -16.86 -8.96
C VAL A 149 -30.25 -16.93 -9.67
N ALA A 150 -30.25 -17.10 -11.00
CA ALA A 150 -31.45 -17.36 -11.79
C ALA A 150 -31.83 -18.84 -11.86
N THR A 151 -31.08 -19.75 -11.21
CA THR A 151 -31.34 -21.20 -11.23
C THR A 151 -31.31 -21.74 -9.82
N THR A 152 -32.36 -22.39 -9.36
CA THR A 152 -32.42 -23.02 -8.02
C THR A 152 -31.75 -24.37 -7.96
N ALA A 153 -31.53 -24.91 -6.76
CA ALA A 153 -31.01 -26.27 -6.55
C ALA A 153 -31.87 -27.34 -7.20
N ASP A 154 -33.20 -27.17 -7.26
CA ASP A 154 -34.15 -28.07 -7.90
C ASP A 154 -34.20 -27.92 -9.44
N GLY A 155 -33.48 -26.97 -9.99
CA GLY A 155 -33.40 -26.72 -11.42
C GLY A 155 -34.50 -25.80 -11.99
N ASP A 156 -35.30 -25.19 -11.13
CA ASP A 156 -36.23 -24.12 -11.57
C ASP A 156 -35.42 -22.90 -12.04
N THR A 157 -35.88 -22.25 -13.09
CA THR A 157 -35.17 -21.11 -13.72
C THR A 157 -36.02 -19.85 -13.75
N HIS A 158 -35.38 -18.73 -13.40
CA HIS A 158 -35.90 -17.37 -13.44
C HIS A 158 -35.37 -16.65 -14.68
N ALA A 159 -35.84 -17.08 -15.85
CA ALA A 159 -35.37 -16.56 -17.14
C ALA A 159 -35.82 -15.11 -17.43
N GLU A 160 -36.63 -14.53 -16.55
CA GLU A 160 -37.06 -13.12 -16.58
C GLU A 160 -36.02 -12.16 -16.00
N LEU A 161 -34.91 -12.65 -15.41
CA LEU A 161 -33.88 -11.82 -14.81
C LEU A 161 -32.86 -11.35 -15.86
N GLY A 162 -32.62 -10.04 -15.91
CA GLY A 162 -31.72 -9.44 -16.89
C GLY A 162 -30.25 -9.44 -16.51
N MET A 163 -29.92 -9.46 -15.22
CA MET A 163 -28.56 -9.47 -14.68
C MET A 163 -28.56 -9.82 -13.19
N ALA A 164 -27.37 -10.00 -12.61
CA ALA A 164 -27.15 -10.05 -11.17
C ALA A 164 -25.96 -9.15 -10.81
N TRP A 165 -26.26 -7.98 -10.24
CA TRP A 165 -25.24 -6.98 -9.89
C TRP A 165 -25.19 -6.69 -8.40
N ALA A 166 -24.02 -6.25 -7.96
CA ALA A 166 -23.77 -5.80 -6.60
C ALA A 166 -24.31 -6.78 -5.53
N PRO A 167 -23.81 -8.04 -5.52
CA PRO A 167 -24.27 -9.01 -4.56
C PRO A 167 -23.67 -8.73 -3.18
N GLU A 168 -24.51 -8.80 -2.15
CA GLU A 168 -24.09 -8.91 -0.77
C GLU A 168 -24.76 -10.09 -0.06
N ALA A 169 -24.29 -10.47 1.12
CA ALA A 169 -24.86 -11.58 1.87
C ALA A 169 -24.71 -11.41 3.38
N THR A 170 -25.78 -11.66 4.10
CA THR A 170 -25.82 -11.64 5.55
C THR A 170 -26.09 -13.05 6.10
N TRP A 171 -25.25 -13.53 7.02
CA TRP A 171 -25.45 -14.81 7.67
C TRP A 171 -26.60 -14.76 8.67
N VAL A 172 -27.55 -15.70 8.54
CA VAL A 172 -28.68 -15.86 9.44
C VAL A 172 -28.55 -17.23 10.14
N PRO A 173 -28.24 -17.28 11.45
CA PRO A 173 -27.83 -18.51 12.13
C PRO A 173 -28.91 -19.58 12.24
N ASP A 174 -30.16 -19.22 12.23
CA ASP A 174 -31.30 -20.12 12.40
C ASP A 174 -32.25 -20.09 11.20
N TYR A 175 -31.75 -19.83 9.99
CA TYR A 175 -32.56 -19.63 8.77
C TYR A 175 -33.46 -20.83 8.47
N HIS A 176 -32.95 -22.06 8.51
CA HIS A 176 -33.70 -23.30 8.33
C HIS A 176 -34.23 -23.89 9.64
N GLY A 177 -33.98 -23.26 10.77
CA GLY A 177 -34.32 -23.69 12.12
C GLY A 177 -33.11 -23.72 13.05
N ALA A 178 -33.31 -24.06 14.30
CA ALA A 178 -32.29 -23.92 15.34
C ALA A 178 -30.97 -24.64 15.00
N GLY A 179 -29.92 -23.87 14.73
CA GLY A 179 -28.57 -24.31 14.43
C GLY A 179 -28.37 -24.76 12.99
N GLU A 180 -29.24 -24.39 12.07
CA GLU A 180 -29.07 -24.61 10.64
C GLU A 180 -29.15 -23.23 9.94
N GLY A 181 -28.01 -22.56 9.85
CA GLY A 181 -27.89 -21.22 9.26
C GLY A 181 -27.78 -21.22 7.75
N ALA A 182 -28.05 -20.06 7.17
CA ALA A 182 -27.76 -19.79 5.75
C ALA A 182 -27.42 -18.31 5.55
N PHE A 183 -26.77 -18.01 4.45
CA PHE A 183 -26.68 -16.65 3.94
C PHE A 183 -28.01 -16.26 3.29
N VAL A 184 -28.53 -15.11 3.65
CA VAL A 184 -29.46 -14.37 2.80
C VAL A 184 -28.59 -13.55 1.85
N VAL A 185 -28.50 -13.99 0.60
CA VAL A 185 -27.79 -13.31 -0.48
C VAL A 185 -28.77 -12.42 -1.25
N TYR A 186 -28.37 -11.19 -1.54
CA TYR A 186 -29.22 -10.24 -2.28
C TYR A 186 -28.40 -9.54 -3.36
N TRP A 187 -29.07 -9.17 -4.45
CA TRP A 187 -28.45 -8.59 -5.65
C TRP A 187 -29.45 -7.74 -6.42
N SER A 188 -28.97 -6.85 -7.26
CA SER A 188 -29.77 -6.02 -8.15
C SER A 188 -30.05 -6.73 -9.47
N SER A 189 -31.28 -6.69 -9.94
CA SER A 189 -31.67 -7.24 -11.23
C SER A 189 -32.82 -6.46 -11.90
N ASN A 190 -32.73 -6.30 -13.22
CA ASN A 190 -33.90 -6.00 -14.03
C ASN A 190 -34.79 -7.25 -14.07
N VAL A 191 -36.09 -7.07 -13.77
CA VAL A 191 -37.05 -8.17 -13.77
C VAL A 191 -38.10 -7.91 -14.86
N TYR A 192 -38.12 -8.72 -15.90
CA TYR A 192 -39.00 -8.63 -17.04
C TYR A 192 -40.29 -9.43 -16.83
N ASP A 193 -41.30 -9.19 -17.68
CA ASP A 193 -42.55 -9.95 -17.66
C ASP A 193 -42.38 -11.35 -18.32
N ASP A 194 -41.33 -11.52 -19.12
CA ASP A 194 -41.08 -12.76 -19.88
C ASP A 194 -39.56 -13.03 -20.09
N ALA A 195 -39.25 -14.26 -20.50
CA ALA A 195 -37.89 -14.72 -20.78
C ALA A 195 -37.25 -14.12 -22.05
N ASP A 196 -38.01 -13.46 -22.89
CA ASP A 196 -37.50 -12.76 -24.08
C ASP A 196 -37.01 -11.33 -23.73
N HIS A 197 -37.11 -10.94 -22.45
CA HIS A 197 -36.83 -9.61 -21.93
C HIS A 197 -37.47 -8.49 -22.73
N SER A 198 -38.70 -8.74 -23.13
CA SER A 198 -39.46 -7.78 -23.93
C SER A 198 -40.21 -6.78 -23.06
N GLY A 199 -40.28 -5.53 -23.53
CA GLY A 199 -41.00 -4.48 -22.82
C GLY A 199 -40.11 -3.59 -21.96
N SER A 200 -40.73 -2.79 -21.10
CA SER A 200 -40.04 -1.94 -20.13
C SER A 200 -39.96 -2.61 -18.76
N THR A 201 -38.85 -2.46 -18.11
CA THR A 201 -38.63 -2.94 -16.76
C THR A 201 -37.86 -1.90 -15.94
N TYR A 202 -37.58 -2.20 -14.69
CA TYR A 202 -36.72 -1.43 -13.81
C TYR A 202 -36.00 -2.38 -12.86
N SER A 203 -34.88 -1.91 -12.31
CA SER A 203 -34.06 -2.68 -11.38
C SER A 203 -34.73 -2.79 -10.01
N ARG A 204 -34.72 -3.99 -9.46
CA ARG A 204 -35.13 -4.33 -8.10
C ARG A 204 -33.97 -5.00 -7.39
N VAL A 205 -33.99 -5.00 -6.07
CA VAL A 205 -33.11 -5.85 -5.30
C VAL A 205 -33.85 -7.14 -4.94
N LEU A 206 -33.29 -8.24 -5.38
CA LEU A 206 -33.81 -9.59 -5.17
C LEU A 206 -33.00 -10.29 -4.07
N TRP A 207 -33.52 -11.39 -3.54
CA TRP A 207 -32.82 -12.20 -2.58
C TRP A 207 -33.01 -13.70 -2.79
N GLY A 208 -32.10 -14.47 -2.22
CA GLY A 208 -32.18 -15.91 -2.11
C GLY A 208 -31.41 -16.39 -0.88
N ALA A 209 -31.42 -17.69 -0.62
CA ALA A 209 -30.67 -18.27 0.48
C ALA A 209 -29.70 -19.35 -0.01
N THR A 210 -28.57 -19.48 0.64
CA THR A 210 -27.56 -20.53 0.38
C THR A 210 -26.70 -20.77 1.60
N SER A 211 -26.24 -21.99 1.84
CA SER A 211 -25.31 -22.26 2.93
C SER A 211 -23.84 -22.03 2.56
N ASP A 212 -23.49 -22.07 1.25
CA ASP A 212 -22.11 -22.13 0.79
C ASP A 212 -21.87 -21.54 -0.61
N PHE A 213 -22.83 -20.82 -1.16
CA PHE A 213 -22.80 -20.26 -2.52
C PHE A 213 -22.54 -21.31 -3.62
N THR A 214 -23.05 -22.55 -3.43
CA THR A 214 -23.11 -23.56 -4.48
C THR A 214 -24.52 -23.67 -5.06
N GLN A 215 -24.62 -24.22 -6.28
CA GLN A 215 -25.91 -24.41 -6.91
C GLN A 215 -26.79 -25.43 -6.16
N GLU A 216 -26.17 -26.37 -5.46
CA GLU A 216 -26.86 -27.45 -4.71
C GLU A 216 -27.59 -26.95 -3.47
N THR A 217 -27.20 -25.79 -2.91
CA THR A 217 -27.79 -25.25 -1.68
C THR A 217 -28.62 -23.99 -1.92
N TYR A 218 -28.68 -23.51 -3.15
CA TYR A 218 -29.32 -22.24 -3.46
C TYR A 218 -30.84 -22.32 -3.61
N GLU A 219 -31.53 -21.44 -2.89
CA GLU A 219 -32.98 -21.24 -2.93
C GLU A 219 -33.28 -19.81 -3.36
N TYR A 220 -34.13 -19.60 -4.37
CA TYR A 220 -34.59 -18.28 -4.76
C TYR A 220 -35.69 -17.80 -3.82
N GLY A 221 -35.55 -16.61 -3.25
CA GLY A 221 -36.50 -16.06 -2.26
C GLY A 221 -37.54 -15.12 -2.84
N GLY A 222 -37.14 -14.18 -3.68
CA GLY A 222 -38.03 -13.17 -4.25
C GLY A 222 -37.47 -11.75 -4.23
N THR A 223 -38.31 -10.78 -3.96
CA THR A 223 -37.94 -9.37 -3.95
C THR A 223 -37.67 -8.84 -2.54
N LEU A 224 -36.50 -8.25 -2.33
CA LEU A 224 -36.12 -7.57 -1.09
C LEU A 224 -36.47 -6.07 -1.15
N VAL A 225 -36.22 -5.39 -2.29
CA VAL A 225 -36.53 -3.98 -2.49
C VAL A 225 -37.25 -3.79 -3.81
N ASP A 226 -38.47 -3.24 -3.77
CA ASP A 226 -39.22 -2.76 -4.93
C ASP A 226 -39.82 -1.39 -4.62
N THR A 227 -39.26 -0.34 -5.20
CA THR A 227 -39.74 1.04 -5.04
C THR A 227 -40.75 1.43 -6.12
N GLY A 228 -41.01 0.54 -7.10
CA GLY A 228 -41.76 0.84 -8.30
C GLY A 228 -40.96 1.57 -9.39
N ALA A 229 -39.65 1.73 -9.18
CA ALA A 229 -38.67 2.31 -10.10
C ALA A 229 -37.28 1.76 -9.78
N ASP A 230 -36.25 2.17 -10.55
CA ASP A 230 -34.88 1.61 -10.41
C ASP A 230 -34.32 1.77 -8.99
N ALA A 231 -34.01 0.64 -8.36
CA ALA A 231 -33.28 0.54 -7.10
C ALA A 231 -32.17 -0.52 -7.25
N ILE A 232 -30.96 -0.18 -6.83
CA ILE A 232 -29.78 -1.04 -6.92
C ILE A 232 -28.93 -0.92 -5.65
N ASP A 233 -27.88 -1.69 -5.54
CA ASP A 233 -26.81 -1.57 -4.54
C ASP A 233 -27.35 -1.44 -3.10
N THR A 234 -27.64 -2.54 -2.49
CA THR A 234 -28.16 -2.58 -1.11
C THR A 234 -27.14 -3.21 -0.18
N THR A 235 -26.78 -2.49 0.90
CA THR A 235 -26.03 -3.03 2.03
C THR A 235 -26.91 -3.16 3.27
N VAL A 236 -26.63 -4.15 4.11
CA VAL A 236 -27.43 -4.45 5.32
C VAL A 236 -26.54 -4.56 6.55
N ILE A 237 -26.97 -3.93 7.65
CA ILE A 237 -26.34 -4.10 8.97
C ILE A 237 -27.40 -4.37 10.03
N GLN A 238 -27.02 -5.17 11.02
CA GLN A 238 -27.89 -5.50 12.17
C GLN A 238 -27.24 -4.99 13.45
N ASP A 239 -28.03 -4.28 14.26
CA ASP A 239 -27.64 -3.83 15.58
C ASP A 239 -28.81 -3.96 16.57
N GLU A 240 -28.57 -4.55 17.74
CA GLU A 240 -29.53 -4.71 18.85
C GLU A 240 -30.93 -5.20 18.43
N GLY A 241 -31.02 -6.06 17.41
CA GLY A 241 -32.29 -6.64 16.93
C GLY A 241 -33.05 -5.76 15.94
N THR A 242 -32.46 -4.67 15.51
CA THR A 242 -32.91 -3.85 14.38
C THR A 242 -32.05 -4.16 13.17
N THR A 243 -32.67 -4.34 12.01
CA THR A 243 -32.00 -4.48 10.73
C THR A 243 -32.13 -3.17 9.96
N TYR A 244 -31.01 -2.67 9.48
CA TYR A 244 -30.93 -1.47 8.64
C TYR A 244 -30.52 -1.89 7.24
N ARG A 245 -31.17 -1.33 6.21
CA ARG A 245 -30.74 -1.44 4.84
C ARG A 245 -30.51 -0.06 4.22
N ILE A 246 -29.47 0.03 3.41
CA ILE A 246 -29.06 1.27 2.76
C ILE A 246 -28.99 0.96 1.27
N THR A 247 -29.81 1.65 0.47
CA THR A 247 -30.06 1.29 -0.94
C THR A 247 -29.90 2.51 -1.85
N LYS A 248 -29.39 2.31 -3.04
CA LYS A 248 -29.37 3.32 -4.10
C LYS A 248 -30.70 3.35 -4.85
N ASP A 249 -31.43 4.47 -4.77
CA ASP A 249 -32.64 4.74 -5.53
C ASP A 249 -32.33 5.65 -6.72
N ASN A 250 -32.33 5.07 -7.90
CA ASN A 250 -32.16 5.80 -9.16
C ASN A 250 -33.50 6.29 -9.76
N GLY A 251 -34.63 5.77 -9.24
CA GLY A 251 -35.93 5.98 -9.86
C GLY A 251 -36.72 7.16 -9.31
N HIS A 252 -36.73 7.34 -7.98
CA HIS A 252 -37.53 8.38 -7.30
C HIS A 252 -36.71 9.59 -6.86
N GLY A 253 -35.37 9.57 -7.10
CA GLY A 253 -34.48 10.68 -6.74
C GLY A 253 -34.17 10.80 -5.26
N ASN A 254 -34.32 9.70 -4.50
CA ASN A 254 -33.95 9.66 -3.08
C ASN A 254 -32.44 9.52 -2.86
N GLY A 255 -31.65 9.37 -3.93
CA GLY A 255 -30.21 9.11 -3.86
C GLY A 255 -29.93 7.77 -3.17
N ILE A 256 -28.90 7.71 -2.29
CA ILE A 256 -28.79 6.63 -1.35
C ILE A 256 -29.73 6.93 -0.16
N TYR A 257 -30.53 5.96 0.23
CA TYR A 257 -31.47 6.12 1.35
C TYR A 257 -31.35 4.96 2.33
N MET A 258 -31.74 5.18 3.56
CA MET A 258 -31.65 4.23 4.66
C MET A 258 -33.02 3.98 5.29
N GLU A 259 -33.30 2.71 5.56
CA GLU A 259 -34.51 2.24 6.21
C GLU A 259 -34.16 1.25 7.33
N SER A 260 -35.06 1.08 8.31
CA SER A 260 -34.93 0.09 9.37
C SER A 260 -36.18 -0.76 9.54
N THR A 261 -35.98 -1.97 10.08
CA THR A 261 -37.04 -2.87 10.50
C THR A 261 -36.64 -3.66 11.73
N THR A 262 -37.63 -4.07 12.54
CA THR A 262 -37.44 -5.00 13.65
C THR A 262 -38.02 -6.39 13.33
N ALA A 263 -38.41 -6.64 12.06
CA ALA A 263 -38.88 -7.94 11.63
C ALA A 263 -37.72 -8.95 11.72
N HIS A 264 -37.98 -10.13 12.30
CA HIS A 264 -37.00 -11.21 12.37
C HIS A 264 -36.62 -11.66 10.95
N ASP A 265 -37.62 -11.91 10.11
CA ASP A 265 -37.45 -12.30 8.71
C ASP A 265 -37.42 -11.03 7.82
N TRP A 266 -36.41 -10.20 8.03
CA TRP A 266 -36.26 -8.89 7.38
C TRP A 266 -36.16 -8.98 5.85
N TRP A 267 -35.80 -10.14 5.31
CA TRP A 267 -35.72 -10.41 3.88
C TRP A 267 -37.08 -10.73 3.24
N ASP A 268 -38.13 -11.01 4.03
CA ASP A 268 -39.46 -11.29 3.52
C ASP A 268 -40.15 -10.02 3.01
N GLU A 269 -40.85 -10.14 1.88
CA GLU A 269 -41.61 -9.03 1.28
C GLU A 269 -42.65 -8.43 2.24
N ALA A 270 -43.11 -9.19 3.25
CA ALA A 270 -44.05 -8.72 4.27
C ALA A 270 -43.40 -7.87 5.37
N ALA A 271 -42.07 -7.75 5.40
CA ALA A 271 -41.38 -6.92 6.38
C ALA A 271 -41.73 -5.44 6.15
N GLU A 272 -42.16 -4.76 7.22
CA GLU A 272 -42.44 -3.33 7.17
C GLU A 272 -41.16 -2.54 7.48
N TRP A 273 -40.79 -1.63 6.59
CA TRP A 273 -39.59 -0.80 6.71
C TRP A 273 -39.94 0.65 7.01
N GLN A 274 -39.16 1.26 7.90
CA GLN A 274 -39.27 2.66 8.25
C GLN A 274 -38.12 3.46 7.66
N LEU A 275 -38.44 4.47 6.84
CA LEU A 275 -37.47 5.39 6.28
C LEU A 275 -36.80 6.24 7.36
N ILE A 276 -35.46 6.28 7.36
CA ILE A 276 -34.63 7.07 8.29
C ILE A 276 -34.07 8.30 7.57
N GLN A 277 -33.38 8.12 6.45
CA GLN A 277 -32.69 9.21 5.73
C GLN A 277 -32.75 8.98 4.22
N THR A 278 -32.77 10.07 3.46
CA THR A 278 -32.61 10.10 2.00
C THR A 278 -31.44 10.99 1.62
N GLU A 279 -31.02 10.92 0.37
CA GLU A 279 -29.97 11.76 -0.22
C GLU A 279 -28.62 11.66 0.55
N ILE A 280 -28.31 10.46 1.07
CA ILE A 280 -27.04 10.17 1.74
C ILE A 280 -25.90 10.32 0.73
N GLY A 281 -24.86 11.11 1.07
CA GLY A 281 -23.73 11.41 0.18
C GLY A 281 -24.03 12.41 -0.94
N ALA A 282 -25.21 13.02 -0.95
CA ALA A 282 -25.60 13.99 -1.99
C ALA A 282 -24.65 15.20 -2.04
N GLY A 283 -24.03 15.58 -0.90
CA GLY A 283 -23.04 16.64 -0.87
C GLY A 283 -21.83 16.37 -1.75
N TRP A 284 -21.38 15.14 -1.80
CA TRP A 284 -20.28 14.74 -2.70
C TRP A 284 -20.74 14.61 -4.15
N ALA A 285 -21.97 14.21 -4.39
CA ALA A 285 -22.56 14.14 -5.72
C ALA A 285 -22.67 15.52 -6.39
N ASP A 286 -22.87 16.58 -5.60
CA ASP A 286 -22.90 17.97 -6.12
C ASP A 286 -21.54 18.40 -6.70
N ASP A 287 -20.44 17.88 -6.15
CA ASP A 287 -19.08 18.10 -6.66
C ASP A 287 -18.74 17.16 -7.83
N ASN A 288 -19.50 16.09 -8.01
CA ASN A 288 -19.33 15.12 -9.09
C ASN A 288 -20.67 14.79 -9.78
N PRO A 289 -20.83 15.14 -11.05
CA PRO A 289 -22.10 14.92 -11.80
C PRO A 289 -22.48 13.44 -12.00
N GLY A 290 -21.59 12.50 -11.67
CA GLY A 290 -21.87 11.06 -11.71
C GLY A 290 -22.78 10.58 -10.58
N GLY A 291 -22.82 11.29 -9.45
CA GLY A 291 -23.58 10.91 -8.27
C GLY A 291 -22.84 9.95 -7.33
N VAL A 292 -23.57 9.31 -6.43
CA VAL A 292 -23.07 8.33 -5.47
C VAL A 292 -23.82 7.01 -5.60
N GLU A 293 -23.13 5.89 -5.35
CA GLU A 293 -23.68 4.52 -5.36
C GLU A 293 -22.88 3.61 -4.41
N GLY A 294 -23.13 2.30 -4.43
CA GLY A 294 -22.32 1.29 -3.79
C GLY A 294 -22.10 1.48 -2.29
N PRO A 295 -23.16 1.62 -1.46
CA PRO A 295 -22.99 1.79 -0.03
C PRO A 295 -22.40 0.53 0.63
N ALA A 296 -21.43 0.68 1.54
CA ALA A 296 -20.89 -0.38 2.38
C ALA A 296 -20.87 0.06 3.84
N VAL A 297 -21.57 -0.65 4.73
CA VAL A 297 -21.73 -0.29 6.12
C VAL A 297 -21.05 -1.29 7.05
N PHE A 298 -20.39 -0.80 8.10
CA PHE A 298 -19.78 -1.64 9.12
C PHE A 298 -19.69 -0.91 10.49
N LYS A 299 -19.49 -1.70 11.56
CA LYS A 299 -19.38 -1.20 12.93
C LYS A 299 -17.93 -1.10 13.37
N ARG A 300 -17.59 -0.06 14.13
CA ARG A 300 -16.32 0.09 14.82
C ARG A 300 -16.19 -0.87 16.00
N HIS A 301 -14.97 -1.25 16.38
CA HIS A 301 -14.72 -2.28 17.41
C HIS A 301 -14.95 -1.81 18.84
N ASP A 302 -14.60 -0.57 19.14
CA ASP A 302 -14.42 -0.10 20.51
C ASP A 302 -15.59 0.71 21.08
N ASP A 303 -16.57 1.09 20.25
CA ASP A 303 -17.75 1.84 20.67
C ASP A 303 -18.96 1.65 19.75
N ASP A 304 -20.10 2.29 20.10
CA ASP A 304 -21.28 2.35 19.25
C ASP A 304 -21.07 3.44 18.21
N HIS A 305 -20.28 3.10 17.21
CA HIS A 305 -19.93 3.95 16.09
C HIS A 305 -19.90 3.12 14.80
N TRP A 306 -20.42 3.67 13.71
CA TRP A 306 -20.55 3.01 12.43
C TRP A 306 -19.98 3.88 11.32
N TYR A 307 -19.45 3.21 10.32
CA TYR A 307 -19.00 3.81 9.09
C TYR A 307 -19.87 3.36 7.92
N LEU A 308 -20.12 4.29 7.01
CA LEU A 308 -20.74 4.05 5.72
C LEU A 308 -19.82 4.59 4.64
N TYR A 309 -19.36 3.73 3.76
CA TYR A 309 -18.64 4.16 2.56
C TYR A 309 -19.60 4.21 1.40
N VAL A 310 -19.48 5.24 0.57
CA VAL A 310 -20.25 5.38 -0.68
C VAL A 310 -19.29 5.66 -1.84
N ASP A 311 -19.56 5.07 -2.98
CA ASP A 311 -18.77 5.25 -4.19
C ASP A 311 -19.20 6.52 -4.92
N VAL A 312 -18.31 7.51 -4.97
CA VAL A 312 -18.54 8.77 -5.69
C VAL A 312 -18.11 8.59 -7.13
N ILE A 313 -19.06 8.32 -7.99
CA ILE A 313 -18.83 7.96 -9.39
C ILE A 313 -18.70 9.21 -10.30
N PRO A 314 -17.99 9.07 -11.45
CA PRO A 314 -17.38 7.85 -11.98
C PRO A 314 -15.95 7.58 -11.47
N THR A 315 -15.18 8.57 -11.02
CA THR A 315 -13.72 8.45 -10.90
C THR A 315 -13.16 8.65 -9.49
N ILE A 316 -13.94 9.14 -8.53
CA ILE A 316 -13.46 9.46 -7.19
C ILE A 316 -13.29 8.18 -6.35
N GLY A 317 -14.30 7.30 -6.34
CA GLY A 317 -14.30 6.11 -5.51
C GLY A 317 -14.89 6.34 -4.12
N TYR A 318 -14.60 5.43 -3.19
CA TYR A 318 -15.17 5.44 -1.86
C TYR A 318 -14.86 6.69 -1.05
N ARG A 319 -15.89 7.16 -0.36
CA ARG A 319 -15.86 8.26 0.61
C ARG A 319 -16.53 7.81 1.90
N PRO A 320 -15.88 7.97 3.06
CA PRO A 320 -16.42 7.58 4.34
C PRO A 320 -17.39 8.59 4.93
N MET A 321 -18.42 8.07 5.58
CA MET A 321 -19.29 8.77 6.51
C MET A 321 -19.28 8.04 7.84
N GLU A 322 -19.66 8.71 8.89
CA GLU A 322 -19.75 8.15 10.24
C GLU A 322 -21.05 8.49 10.93
N THR A 323 -21.43 7.67 11.91
CA THR A 323 -22.51 7.97 12.86
C THR A 323 -22.29 7.28 14.20
N GLY A 324 -22.69 7.92 15.28
CA GLY A 324 -22.80 7.32 16.61
C GLY A 324 -24.21 6.81 16.91
N ASP A 325 -25.17 6.91 15.96
CA ASP A 325 -26.55 6.50 16.13
C ASP A 325 -27.17 6.25 14.75
N LEU A 326 -27.43 4.99 14.42
CA LEU A 326 -27.98 4.60 13.12
C LEU A 326 -29.34 5.24 12.80
N ASP A 327 -30.13 5.60 13.82
CA ASP A 327 -31.41 6.29 13.64
C ASP A 327 -31.26 7.81 13.42
N ALA A 328 -30.06 8.37 13.66
CA ALA A 328 -29.78 9.80 13.48
C ALA A 328 -29.27 10.16 12.08
N GLY A 329 -28.87 9.17 11.28
CA GLY A 329 -28.30 9.36 9.95
C GLY A 329 -26.78 9.62 9.98
N TRP A 330 -26.22 9.97 8.82
CA TRP A 330 -24.79 9.96 8.52
C TRP A 330 -24.18 11.35 8.40
N THR A 331 -22.92 11.49 8.82
CA THR A 331 -22.09 12.70 8.66
C THR A 331 -20.90 12.37 7.77
N GLU A 332 -20.66 13.18 6.74
CA GLU A 332 -19.52 13.05 5.83
C GLU A 332 -18.21 13.39 6.56
N LEU A 333 -17.16 12.56 6.38
CA LEU A 333 -15.81 12.86 6.84
C LEU A 333 -15.13 13.84 5.88
N HIS A 334 -14.34 14.74 6.44
CA HIS A 334 -13.53 15.65 5.61
C HIS A 334 -12.35 14.88 5.00
N SER A 335 -11.94 15.26 3.79
CA SER A 335 -10.83 14.60 3.06
C SER A 335 -9.49 14.58 3.80
N ASP A 336 -9.29 15.45 4.78
CA ASP A 336 -8.09 15.46 5.61
C ASP A 336 -8.13 14.44 6.76
N ASP A 337 -9.31 13.88 7.04
CA ASP A 337 -9.52 12.99 8.19
C ASP A 337 -9.34 11.52 7.82
N PHE A 338 -9.33 11.16 6.54
CA PHE A 338 -9.19 9.78 6.09
C PHE A 338 -8.16 9.60 4.97
N TRP A 339 -7.72 8.37 4.76
CA TRP A 339 -6.92 7.95 3.63
C TRP A 339 -7.38 6.59 3.09
N MET A 340 -7.73 6.55 1.83
CA MET A 340 -7.91 5.33 1.04
C MET A 340 -7.43 5.57 -0.39
N ALA A 341 -7.10 4.51 -1.10
CA ALA A 341 -6.63 4.60 -2.47
C ALA A 341 -7.68 5.26 -3.37
N PRO A 342 -7.26 6.14 -4.30
CA PRO A 342 -8.18 6.68 -5.30
C PRO A 342 -8.77 5.57 -6.14
N SER A 343 -9.99 5.80 -6.65
CA SER A 343 -10.72 4.82 -7.46
C SER A 343 -11.00 3.47 -6.78
N THR A 344 -10.97 3.42 -5.44
CA THR A 344 -11.52 2.30 -4.67
C THR A 344 -13.01 2.27 -4.89
N LYS A 345 -13.48 1.33 -5.69
CA LYS A 345 -14.88 1.26 -6.13
C LYS A 345 -15.69 0.35 -5.21
N HIS A 346 -17.00 0.36 -5.40
CA HIS A 346 -17.97 -0.42 -4.65
C HIS A 346 -17.43 -1.78 -4.17
N GLY A 347 -17.53 -2.05 -2.88
CA GLY A 347 -17.04 -3.25 -2.22
C GLY A 347 -17.62 -3.41 -0.81
N GLY A 348 -16.96 -4.16 0.06
CA GLY A 348 -17.40 -4.39 1.43
C GLY A 348 -16.26 -4.39 2.43
N VAL A 349 -16.57 -4.16 3.71
CA VAL A 349 -15.62 -4.15 4.80
C VAL A 349 -16.00 -5.19 5.84
N VAL A 350 -15.03 -5.98 6.29
CA VAL A 350 -15.18 -6.91 7.40
C VAL A 350 -14.25 -6.56 8.55
N SER A 351 -14.74 -6.81 9.76
CA SER A 351 -13.96 -6.75 10.99
C SER A 351 -13.01 -7.94 11.06
N LEU A 352 -11.79 -7.73 11.55
CA LEU A 352 -10.78 -8.76 11.78
C LEU A 352 -10.56 -8.98 13.27
N THR A 353 -10.01 -10.14 13.62
CA THR A 353 -9.34 -10.33 14.90
C THR A 353 -7.86 -9.93 14.77
N LYS A 354 -7.20 -9.68 15.91
CA LYS A 354 -5.77 -9.37 15.93
C LYS A 354 -4.93 -10.47 15.28
N GLY A 355 -5.31 -11.72 15.49
CA GLY A 355 -4.63 -12.87 14.88
C GLY A 355 -4.74 -12.87 13.36
N GLN A 356 -5.92 -12.61 12.82
CA GLN A 356 -6.15 -12.49 11.38
C GLN A 356 -5.39 -11.31 10.79
N TYR A 357 -5.47 -10.15 11.44
CA TYR A 357 -4.74 -8.96 11.04
C TYR A 357 -3.23 -9.21 10.93
N ASP A 358 -2.64 -9.88 11.92
CA ASP A 358 -1.21 -10.20 11.92
C ASP A 358 -0.83 -11.19 10.82
N VAL A 359 -1.69 -12.18 10.55
CA VAL A 359 -1.49 -13.15 9.45
C VAL A 359 -1.52 -12.42 8.11
N ILE A 360 -2.53 -11.58 7.87
CA ILE A 360 -2.67 -10.81 6.64
C ILE A 360 -1.45 -9.91 6.44
N ARG A 361 -1.08 -9.13 7.46
CA ARG A 361 0.10 -8.25 7.40
C ARG A 361 1.39 -9.02 7.13
N SER A 362 1.55 -10.20 7.74
CA SER A 362 2.74 -11.04 7.56
C SER A 362 2.80 -11.66 6.16
N SER A 363 1.64 -12.05 5.60
CA SER A 363 1.57 -12.64 4.27
C SER A 363 1.79 -11.65 3.14
N ASP A 364 1.49 -10.37 3.40
CA ASP A 364 1.71 -9.27 2.46
C ASP A 364 3.15 -8.71 2.53
N ALA A 365 4.01 -9.30 3.35
CA ALA A 365 5.40 -8.91 3.43
C ALA A 365 6.09 -9.11 2.08
N ILE A 366 6.67 -8.04 1.55
CA ILE A 366 7.63 -8.15 0.45
C ILE A 366 8.92 -8.78 1.00
N ASP A 367 9.56 -9.63 0.21
CA ASP A 367 10.84 -10.25 0.52
C ASP A 367 11.91 -9.77 -0.47
N ALA A 368 13.14 -9.59 -0.01
CA ALA A 368 14.26 -9.32 -0.89
C ALA A 368 15.14 -10.57 -1.01
N PRO A 369 15.46 -11.00 -2.24
CA PRO A 369 16.45 -12.04 -2.47
C PRO A 369 17.81 -11.70 -1.84
N GLN A 370 18.10 -10.41 -1.71
CA GLN A 370 19.31 -9.87 -1.13
C GLN A 370 19.01 -8.63 -0.31
N THR A 371 19.25 -8.68 1.00
CA THR A 371 19.07 -7.56 1.93
C THR A 371 20.32 -6.70 2.10
N ASP A 372 21.51 -7.23 1.78
CA ASP A 372 22.76 -6.48 1.70
C ASP A 372 22.98 -6.05 0.24
N LEU A 373 22.82 -4.76 -0.03
CA LEU A 373 22.96 -4.19 -1.37
C LEU A 373 24.40 -3.82 -1.72
N GLY A 374 25.37 -4.27 -0.91
CA GLY A 374 26.78 -4.16 -1.19
C GLY A 374 27.42 -2.89 -0.64
N SER A 375 28.58 -2.52 -1.23
CA SER A 375 29.40 -1.42 -0.73
C SER A 375 29.56 -0.35 -1.80
N VAL A 376 29.39 0.90 -1.43
CA VAL A 376 29.65 2.07 -2.27
C VAL A 376 30.79 2.90 -1.71
N ARG A 377 31.53 3.59 -2.56
CA ARG A 377 32.62 4.48 -2.15
C ARG A 377 32.27 5.92 -2.49
N ILE A 378 32.42 6.80 -1.50
CA ILE A 378 32.22 8.26 -1.64
C ILE A 378 33.51 8.99 -1.32
N SER A 379 33.64 10.23 -1.82
CA SER A 379 34.71 11.14 -1.43
C SER A 379 34.47 11.65 -0.01
N ARG A 380 35.56 12.11 0.60
CA ARG A 380 35.47 12.84 1.87
C ARG A 380 34.70 14.13 1.66
N GLU A 381 33.87 14.49 2.68
CA GLU A 381 32.97 15.66 2.66
C GLU A 381 31.89 15.63 1.56
N ALA A 382 31.56 14.43 1.03
CA ALA A 382 30.43 14.26 0.16
C ALA A 382 29.15 14.76 0.83
N THR A 383 28.32 15.44 0.07
CA THR A 383 27.00 15.87 0.53
C THR A 383 26.03 14.70 0.60
N ASP A 384 24.95 14.84 1.37
CA ASP A 384 23.90 13.80 1.45
C ASP A 384 23.36 13.43 0.06
N ASP A 385 23.21 14.40 -0.85
CA ASP A 385 22.77 14.15 -2.22
C ASP A 385 23.76 13.30 -3.01
N GLU A 386 25.07 13.53 -2.82
CA GLU A 386 26.13 12.73 -3.46
C GLU A 386 26.17 11.31 -2.87
N VAL A 387 25.94 11.18 -1.56
CA VAL A 387 25.84 9.87 -0.91
C VAL A 387 24.62 9.10 -1.43
N ARG A 388 23.44 9.73 -1.49
CA ARG A 388 22.21 9.12 -2.04
C ARG A 388 22.40 8.70 -3.50
N ALA A 389 23.05 9.53 -4.30
CA ALA A 389 23.32 9.23 -5.71
C ALA A 389 24.29 8.05 -5.91
N ALA A 390 25.15 7.77 -4.93
CA ALA A 390 26.08 6.64 -4.98
C ALA A 390 25.43 5.31 -4.52
N LEU A 391 24.44 5.38 -3.62
CA LEU A 391 23.72 4.22 -3.11
C LEU A 391 22.78 3.64 -4.16
N PRO A 392 22.44 2.34 -4.11
CA PRO A 392 21.42 1.75 -4.96
C PRO A 392 20.09 2.49 -4.80
N ALA A 393 19.50 2.95 -5.90
CA ALA A 393 18.22 3.63 -5.89
C ALA A 393 17.05 2.67 -5.66
N ASN A 394 17.19 1.42 -6.10
CA ASN A 394 16.18 0.37 -6.00
C ASN A 394 16.78 -0.90 -5.39
N ALA A 395 15.93 -1.74 -4.86
CA ALA A 395 16.24 -3.11 -4.43
C ALA A 395 15.38 -4.10 -5.22
N ASP A 396 15.96 -5.26 -5.56
CA ASP A 396 15.23 -6.39 -6.09
C ASP A 396 14.34 -6.97 -5.00
N VAL A 397 13.06 -7.18 -5.28
CA VAL A 397 12.07 -7.72 -4.34
C VAL A 397 11.29 -8.87 -4.96
N ARG A 398 10.75 -9.73 -4.10
CA ARG A 398 9.64 -10.63 -4.44
C ARG A 398 8.36 -10.06 -3.87
N LEU A 399 7.38 -9.90 -4.73
CA LEU A 399 6.07 -9.42 -4.35
C LEU A 399 5.26 -10.51 -3.65
N ALA A 400 4.36 -10.12 -2.77
CA ALA A 400 3.45 -11.03 -2.09
C ALA A 400 2.56 -11.81 -3.07
N HIS A 401 1.88 -12.83 -2.59
CA HIS A 401 0.89 -13.63 -3.33
C HIS A 401 1.35 -14.20 -4.67
N GLY A 402 2.66 -14.36 -4.88
CA GLY A 402 3.21 -14.99 -6.09
C GLY A 402 3.20 -14.12 -7.34
N TYR A 403 3.02 -12.81 -7.22
CA TYR A 403 3.05 -11.86 -8.35
C TYR A 403 4.44 -11.62 -8.95
N GLY A 404 5.45 -12.35 -8.48
CA GLY A 404 6.75 -12.40 -9.13
C GLY A 404 7.81 -11.52 -8.49
N GLU A 405 8.74 -11.06 -9.32
CA GLU A 405 9.90 -10.26 -8.92
C GLU A 405 9.80 -8.88 -9.54
N GLY A 406 10.26 -7.85 -8.81
CA GLY A 406 10.29 -6.47 -9.27
C GLY A 406 11.40 -5.68 -8.62
N GLU A 407 11.51 -4.41 -8.96
CA GLU A 407 12.44 -3.46 -8.34
C GLU A 407 11.62 -2.37 -7.64
N LEU A 408 11.90 -2.13 -6.35
CA LEU A 408 11.26 -1.07 -5.58
C LEU A 408 12.28 -0.06 -5.06
N PRO A 409 11.89 1.22 -4.95
CA PRO A 409 12.78 2.28 -4.47
C PRO A 409 13.19 2.06 -3.01
N VAL A 410 14.43 2.47 -2.70
CA VAL A 410 15.00 2.42 -1.35
C VAL A 410 15.10 3.83 -0.78
N ASP A 411 14.52 4.03 0.39
CA ASP A 411 14.69 5.25 1.17
C ASP A 411 15.80 5.04 2.22
N TRP A 412 16.97 5.67 1.99
CA TRP A 412 18.16 5.49 2.80
C TRP A 412 18.20 6.44 3.99
N ASP A 413 18.43 5.90 5.19
CA ASP A 413 18.77 6.68 6.39
C ASP A 413 20.27 6.96 6.42
N LEU A 414 20.64 8.22 6.17
CA LEU A 414 22.02 8.68 6.16
C LEU A 414 22.47 9.26 7.50
N SER A 415 21.65 9.27 8.52
CA SER A 415 21.93 9.91 9.81
C SER A 415 23.15 9.34 10.55
N GLY A 416 23.56 8.12 10.20
CA GLY A 416 24.72 7.43 10.76
C GLY A 416 26.06 7.72 10.07
N ILE A 417 26.08 8.49 8.97
CA ILE A 417 27.28 8.75 8.19
C ILE A 417 27.95 10.06 8.65
N ASP A 418 29.24 9.99 8.93
CA ASP A 418 30.11 11.18 9.01
C ASP A 418 31.06 11.20 7.80
N ALA A 419 30.62 11.89 6.75
CA ALA A 419 31.41 12.00 5.53
C ALA A 419 32.73 12.80 5.70
N SER A 420 32.94 13.46 6.84
CA SER A 420 34.21 14.14 7.14
C SER A 420 35.27 13.17 7.70
N THR A 421 34.86 12.02 8.17
CA THR A 421 35.72 11.01 8.79
C THR A 421 35.86 9.79 7.90
N PRO A 422 37.06 9.45 7.41
CA PRO A 422 37.30 8.24 6.63
C PRO A 422 36.92 6.97 7.43
N GLY A 423 36.21 6.05 6.80
CA GLY A 423 35.77 4.82 7.44
C GLY A 423 34.69 4.11 6.65
N ALA A 424 34.25 2.97 7.15
CA ALA A 424 33.10 2.23 6.64
C ALA A 424 31.90 2.47 7.57
N TYR A 425 30.78 2.84 6.99
CA TYR A 425 29.52 3.11 7.68
C TYR A 425 28.45 2.19 7.14
N GLU A 426 27.83 1.44 8.01
CA GLU A 426 26.63 0.68 7.64
C GLU A 426 25.42 1.61 7.63
N VAL A 427 24.66 1.62 6.53
CA VAL A 427 23.42 2.39 6.36
C VAL A 427 22.26 1.45 6.16
N THR A 428 21.11 1.87 6.66
CA THR A 428 19.85 1.13 6.56
C THR A 428 18.95 1.82 5.55
N GLY A 429 18.35 1.05 4.66
CA GLY A 429 17.35 1.50 3.71
C GLY A 429 16.01 0.86 3.98
N THR A 430 14.95 1.60 3.79
CA THR A 430 13.58 1.12 3.82
C THR A 430 13.07 0.97 2.41
N VAL A 431 12.69 -0.25 2.04
CA VAL A 431 12.01 -0.55 0.77
C VAL A 431 10.53 -0.61 1.05
N ARG A 432 9.76 0.20 0.34
CA ARG A 432 8.31 0.22 0.47
C ARG A 432 7.70 -0.34 -0.80
N SER A 433 6.72 -1.25 -0.68
CA SER A 433 5.89 -1.59 -1.82
C SER A 433 4.95 -0.41 -2.05
N ILE A 434 5.18 0.32 -3.10
CA ILE A 434 4.28 1.39 -3.53
C ILE A 434 3.50 0.80 -4.69
N GLY A 435 2.17 0.77 -4.56
CA GLY A 435 1.32 0.48 -5.71
C GLY A 435 1.61 1.52 -6.80
N ALA A 436 2.26 1.09 -7.85
CA ALA A 436 2.71 1.99 -8.93
C ALA A 436 1.53 2.68 -9.64
N ASN A 437 0.33 2.11 -9.56
CA ASN A 437 -0.84 2.55 -10.33
C ASN A 437 -1.61 3.69 -9.69
N LEU A 438 -1.37 4.01 -8.43
CA LEU A 438 -2.19 4.96 -7.70
C LEU A 438 -1.92 6.42 -8.05
N ASN A 439 -0.68 6.75 -8.40
CA ASN A 439 -0.34 8.11 -8.81
C ASN A 439 -0.80 8.43 -10.24
N ASP A 440 -0.96 7.43 -11.10
CA ASP A 440 -1.41 7.64 -12.48
C ASP A 440 -2.91 7.92 -12.56
N TRP A 441 -3.69 7.44 -11.60
CA TRP A 441 -5.15 7.67 -11.54
C TRP A 441 -5.53 9.07 -11.08
N VAL A 442 -4.75 9.68 -10.25
CA VAL A 442 -4.98 11.03 -9.71
C VAL A 442 -4.88 12.10 -10.81
N GLY A 443 -4.25 11.79 -11.94
CA GLY A 443 -4.00 12.74 -13.04
C GLY A 443 -5.12 12.93 -14.06
N GLU A 444 -6.04 11.97 -14.22
CA GLU A 444 -6.97 11.96 -15.37
C GLU A 444 -8.42 12.39 -15.10
N GLY A 445 -8.69 13.13 -14.06
CA GLY A 445 -10.03 13.69 -13.82
C GLY A 445 -10.50 13.59 -12.38
N GLY A 446 -9.62 13.20 -11.52
CA GLY A 446 -9.84 13.22 -10.09
C GLY A 446 -10.00 14.62 -9.56
N SER A 447 -10.79 14.80 -8.52
CA SER A 447 -10.83 16.05 -7.80
C SER A 447 -9.44 16.32 -7.21
N THR A 448 -9.05 17.59 -7.18
CA THR A 448 -7.79 18.06 -6.59
C THR A 448 -7.65 17.74 -5.10
N GLU A 449 -8.66 17.22 -4.44
CA GLU A 449 -8.67 16.82 -3.04
C GLU A 449 -7.83 15.56 -2.78
N TRP A 450 -7.68 14.66 -3.76
CA TRP A 450 -6.82 13.48 -3.68
C TRP A 450 -5.35 13.78 -3.96
N ASP A 451 -5.06 14.90 -4.62
CA ASP A 451 -3.73 15.40 -4.91
C ASP A 451 -3.06 16.09 -3.68
N ALA A 452 -3.54 15.85 -2.47
CA ALA A 452 -2.97 16.48 -1.29
C ALA A 452 -1.46 16.21 -1.21
N PRO A 453 -0.60 17.24 -1.30
CA PRO A 453 0.84 17.05 -1.31
C PRO A 453 1.29 16.37 -0.02
N GLY A 454 2.05 15.27 -0.15
CA GLY A 454 2.66 14.58 0.98
C GLY A 454 1.90 13.35 1.49
N ARG A 455 0.80 12.94 0.87
CA ARG A 455 0.22 11.62 1.14
C ARG A 455 1.04 10.56 0.42
N GLU A 456 1.85 9.87 1.17
CA GLU A 456 2.61 8.72 0.68
C GLU A 456 1.69 7.49 0.63
N LEU A 457 1.76 6.75 -0.46
CA LEU A 457 1.16 5.43 -0.57
C LEU A 457 2.03 4.45 0.22
N PHE A 458 1.47 3.84 1.24
CA PHE A 458 2.21 2.92 2.07
C PHE A 458 1.83 1.49 1.75
N SER A 459 2.84 0.67 1.58
CA SER A 459 2.71 -0.77 1.76
C SER A 459 2.51 -1.10 3.23
N THR A 460 1.85 -2.18 3.46
CA THR A 460 1.63 -2.76 4.78
C THR A 460 2.92 -3.15 5.48
N THR A 461 3.99 -3.48 4.72
CA THR A 461 5.24 -3.98 5.29
C THR A 461 6.42 -3.30 4.63
N ALA A 462 7.23 -2.62 5.43
CA ALA A 462 8.51 -2.10 5.00
C ALA A 462 9.58 -3.19 5.12
N LEU A 463 10.29 -3.45 4.03
CA LEU A 463 11.46 -4.32 4.04
C LEU A 463 12.70 -3.49 4.37
N THR A 464 13.53 -3.98 5.28
CA THR A 464 14.79 -3.34 5.62
C THR A 464 15.93 -3.96 4.81
N VAL A 465 16.71 -3.11 4.15
CA VAL A 465 17.96 -3.46 3.45
C VAL A 465 19.13 -2.69 4.05
N SER A 466 20.35 -3.14 3.78
CA SER A 466 21.56 -2.46 4.22
C SER A 466 22.54 -2.25 3.08
N ALA A 467 23.43 -1.28 3.23
CA ALA A 467 24.60 -1.10 2.39
C ALA A 467 25.77 -0.55 3.21
N GLU A 468 26.97 -0.75 2.74
CA GLU A 468 28.16 -0.15 3.33
C GLU A 468 28.58 1.08 2.52
N VAL A 469 28.70 2.23 3.18
CA VAL A 469 29.25 3.46 2.62
C VAL A 469 30.69 3.61 3.10
N VAL A 470 31.64 3.50 2.18
CA VAL A 470 33.06 3.70 2.47
C VAL A 470 33.46 5.13 2.13
N VAL A 471 33.65 5.95 3.16
CA VAL A 471 34.25 7.27 3.02
C VAL A 471 35.73 7.10 2.71
N ALA A 472 36.16 7.55 1.55
CA ALA A 472 37.53 7.39 1.10
C ALA A 472 38.48 8.07 2.10
N GLN A 473 39.51 7.34 2.51
CA GLN A 473 40.68 7.98 3.06
C GLN A 473 41.31 8.77 1.91
N ASP A 474 41.66 10.05 2.14
CA ASP A 474 42.41 10.81 1.16
C ASP A 474 43.52 9.93 0.60
N PRO A 475 43.59 9.63 -0.70
CA PRO A 475 44.76 9.00 -1.26
C PRO A 475 45.88 10.01 -1.04
N GLY A 476 46.68 9.74 -0.01
CA GLY A 476 47.71 10.66 0.40
C GLY A 476 48.57 11.07 -0.77
N VAL A 477 49.18 12.22 -0.67
CA VAL A 477 50.18 12.68 -1.64
C VAL A 477 51.29 11.64 -1.67
N THR A 478 51.47 10.98 -2.83
CA THR A 478 52.53 9.98 -3.00
C THR A 478 53.75 10.61 -3.65
N LEU A 479 54.93 10.22 -3.15
CA LEU A 479 56.23 10.66 -3.71
C LEU A 479 56.85 9.54 -4.51
N ARG A 480 57.33 9.85 -5.72
CA ARG A 480 58.25 9.02 -6.47
C ARG A 480 59.51 9.81 -6.78
N ALA A 481 60.66 9.21 -6.64
CA ALA A 481 61.96 9.81 -6.89
C ALA A 481 62.72 9.02 -7.98
N GLU A 482 63.19 9.70 -9.00
CA GLU A 482 64.03 9.12 -10.05
C GLU A 482 65.20 10.02 -10.43
N THR A 483 66.24 9.39 -10.93
CA THR A 483 67.41 10.12 -11.39
C THR A 483 67.53 10.13 -12.91
N ARG A 484 67.86 11.31 -13.47
CA ARG A 484 68.02 11.49 -14.92
C ARG A 484 69.33 12.23 -15.21
N CYS A 485 69.89 12.04 -16.43
CA CYS A 485 71.01 12.79 -16.92
C CYS A 485 70.55 14.01 -17.76
N VAL A 486 70.99 15.19 -17.39
CA VAL A 486 70.71 16.43 -18.10
C VAL A 486 72.01 17.19 -18.30
N ALA A 487 72.41 17.38 -19.53
CA ALA A 487 73.63 18.08 -19.94
C ALA A 487 74.92 17.55 -19.25
N GLY A 488 75.04 16.25 -19.02
CA GLY A 488 76.21 15.64 -18.42
C GLY A 488 76.22 15.65 -16.88
N ALA A 489 75.21 16.15 -16.23
CA ALA A 489 75.03 16.14 -14.79
C ALA A 489 73.81 15.30 -14.39
N ALA A 490 73.89 14.66 -13.23
CA ALA A 490 72.74 13.95 -12.66
C ALA A 490 71.75 14.95 -12.08
N VAL A 491 70.47 14.70 -12.32
CA VAL A 491 69.34 15.48 -11.79
C VAL A 491 68.39 14.50 -11.08
N LEU A 492 68.03 14.82 -9.86
CA LEU A 492 66.97 14.09 -9.15
C LEU A 492 65.62 14.75 -9.45
N VAL A 493 64.65 13.96 -9.85
CA VAL A 493 63.28 14.38 -10.13
C VAL A 493 62.37 13.71 -9.14
N ALA A 494 61.70 14.52 -8.36
CA ALA A 494 60.61 14.09 -7.49
C ALA A 494 59.27 14.34 -8.17
N SER A 495 58.50 13.28 -8.37
CA SER A 495 57.15 13.34 -8.88
C SER A 495 56.16 13.14 -7.71
N ILE A 496 55.24 14.07 -7.57
CA ILE A 496 54.24 14.08 -6.52
C ILE A 496 52.90 13.89 -7.20
N GLU A 497 52.19 12.87 -6.78
CA GLU A 497 50.82 12.56 -7.22
C GLU A 497 49.90 12.84 -6.07
N ASN A 498 48.92 13.72 -6.26
CA ASN A 498 47.94 14.09 -5.28
C ASN A 498 46.58 13.57 -5.74
N GLY A 499 45.97 12.69 -4.96
CA GLY A 499 44.70 12.08 -5.31
C GLY A 499 43.48 12.88 -4.89
N ASP A 500 43.65 13.97 -4.12
CA ASP A 500 42.54 14.73 -3.54
C ASP A 500 42.71 16.24 -3.59
N GLY A 501 42.11 16.97 -2.65
CA GLY A 501 42.09 18.43 -2.58
C GLY A 501 43.46 19.07 -2.76
N ALA A 502 43.51 20.30 -3.32
CA ALA A 502 44.75 21.05 -3.49
C ALA A 502 45.50 21.21 -2.18
N THR A 503 46.79 20.89 -2.15
CA THR A 503 47.62 20.93 -0.95
C THR A 503 49.01 21.50 -1.24
N SER A 504 49.76 21.84 -0.20
CA SER A 504 51.17 22.19 -0.28
C SER A 504 52.01 21.17 0.46
N VAL A 505 53.07 20.71 -0.16
CA VAL A 505 54.00 19.70 0.39
C VAL A 505 55.40 20.21 0.36
N THR A 506 56.24 19.79 1.30
CA THR A 506 57.68 20.05 1.29
C THR A 506 58.40 18.80 0.87
N VAL A 507 59.14 18.88 -0.22
CA VAL A 507 60.03 17.79 -0.65
C VAL A 507 61.47 18.10 -0.28
N THR A 508 62.03 17.29 0.55
CA THR A 508 63.44 17.37 1.03
C THR A 508 64.27 16.26 0.37
N THR A 509 65.37 16.62 -0.17
CA THR A 509 66.37 15.71 -0.79
C THR A 509 67.79 16.03 -0.31
N PRO A 510 68.77 15.16 -0.51
CA PRO A 510 70.18 15.53 -0.21
C PRO A 510 70.68 16.72 -1.06
N TYR A 511 69.95 17.14 -2.07
CA TYR A 511 70.32 18.19 -3.03
C TYR A 511 69.48 19.47 -2.87
N GLY A 512 68.65 19.55 -1.87
CA GLY A 512 67.86 20.72 -1.53
C GLY A 512 66.43 20.40 -1.11
N GLU A 513 65.72 21.48 -0.77
CA GLU A 513 64.34 21.43 -0.29
C GLU A 513 63.47 22.34 -1.14
N ARG A 514 62.21 21.95 -1.36
CA ARG A 514 61.22 22.76 -2.08
C ARG A 514 59.84 22.57 -1.51
N GLU A 515 59.14 23.66 -1.28
CA GLU A 515 57.69 23.69 -1.08
C GLU A 515 56.98 23.72 -2.43
N ILE A 516 56.02 22.83 -2.61
CA ILE A 516 55.34 22.57 -3.87
C ILE A 516 53.85 22.54 -3.63
N ALA A 517 53.09 23.43 -4.28
CA ALA A 517 51.63 23.38 -4.32
C ALA A 517 51.22 22.37 -5.40
N VAL A 518 50.32 21.46 -5.03
CA VAL A 518 49.80 20.40 -5.93
C VAL A 518 48.27 20.54 -5.97
N GLY A 519 47.72 20.67 -7.15
CA GLY A 519 46.25 20.77 -7.33
C GLY A 519 45.56 19.44 -7.01
N ALA A 520 44.23 19.46 -6.91
CA ALA A 520 43.42 18.26 -6.76
C ALA A 520 43.61 17.38 -7.99
N GLU A 521 43.77 16.05 -7.79
CA GLU A 521 43.98 15.05 -8.81
C GLU A 521 45.15 15.38 -9.80
N GLU A 522 46.14 16.13 -9.32
CA GLU A 522 47.26 16.60 -10.14
C GLU A 522 48.55 15.82 -9.83
N THR A 523 49.30 15.52 -10.92
CA THR A 523 50.67 15.05 -10.79
C THR A 523 51.60 16.22 -11.14
N THR A 524 52.46 16.63 -10.19
CA THR A 524 53.48 17.65 -10.44
C THR A 524 54.87 17.07 -10.21
N SER A 525 55.90 17.73 -10.73
CA SER A 525 57.28 17.28 -10.61
C SER A 525 58.22 18.42 -10.27
N ALA A 526 59.16 18.16 -9.38
CA ALA A 526 60.25 19.05 -9.04
C ALA A 526 61.62 18.46 -9.37
N ALA A 527 62.44 19.21 -10.03
CA ALA A 527 63.80 18.81 -10.37
C ALA A 527 64.84 19.45 -9.43
N PHE A 528 65.70 18.64 -8.87
CA PHE A 528 66.80 19.05 -8.01
C PHE A 528 68.13 18.86 -8.77
N ALA A 529 68.77 19.97 -9.15
CA ALA A 529 70.02 19.95 -9.85
C ALA A 529 71.15 19.60 -8.90
N THR A 530 71.81 18.47 -9.10
CA THR A 530 72.92 18.04 -8.21
C THR A 530 74.25 18.71 -8.55
N ARG A 531 74.44 19.14 -9.79
CA ARG A 531 75.66 19.69 -10.36
C ARG A 531 76.84 18.71 -10.39
N GLU A 532 76.56 17.43 -10.18
CA GLU A 532 77.53 16.36 -10.16
C GLU A 532 77.31 15.40 -11.33
N GLU A 533 78.41 14.82 -11.87
CA GLU A 533 78.31 13.81 -12.92
C GLU A 533 77.84 12.45 -12.39
N SER A 534 77.98 12.22 -11.08
CA SER A 534 77.57 10.96 -10.44
C SER A 534 77.00 11.21 -9.07
N ILE A 535 75.84 10.58 -8.72
CA ILE A 535 75.22 10.63 -7.43
C ILE A 535 74.98 9.20 -6.88
N PRO A 536 75.14 9.00 -5.56
CA PRO A 536 74.79 7.73 -4.94
C PRO A 536 73.28 7.52 -4.89
N ALA A 537 72.84 6.29 -4.65
CA ALA A 537 71.46 6.03 -4.27
C ALA A 537 71.15 6.72 -2.94
N GLY A 538 69.88 7.12 -2.76
CA GLY A 538 69.41 7.85 -1.58
C GLY A 538 67.89 7.85 -1.48
N GLU A 539 67.39 8.71 -0.63
CA GLU A 539 65.97 8.94 -0.43
C GLU A 539 65.59 10.42 -0.60
N ALA A 540 64.41 10.62 -1.17
CA ALA A 540 63.70 11.88 -1.10
C ALA A 540 62.55 11.75 -0.10
N THR A 541 62.32 12.78 0.71
CA THR A 541 61.27 12.81 1.73
C THR A 541 60.25 13.88 1.39
N LEU A 542 58.98 13.51 1.46
CA LEU A 542 57.84 14.41 1.38
C LEU A 542 57.29 14.66 2.77
N THR A 543 57.08 15.90 3.13
CA THR A 543 56.45 16.26 4.41
C THR A 543 55.17 17.06 4.12
N ARG A 544 54.06 16.59 4.72
CA ARG A 544 52.74 17.23 4.70
C ARG A 544 52.19 17.23 6.12
N GLU A 545 51.82 18.40 6.64
CA GLU A 545 51.16 18.56 7.97
C GLU A 545 51.82 17.78 9.12
N GLY A 546 53.12 17.50 9.01
CA GLY A 546 53.91 16.76 10.02
C GLY A 546 54.06 15.27 9.74
N GLU A 547 53.37 14.71 8.76
CA GLU A 547 53.57 13.34 8.25
C GLU A 547 54.68 13.33 7.20
N GLN A 548 55.48 12.27 7.18
CA GLN A 548 56.59 12.08 6.26
C GLN A 548 56.43 10.80 5.46
N ASP A 549 56.58 10.92 4.15
CA ASP A 549 56.72 9.80 3.23
C ASP A 549 58.09 9.82 2.56
N ALA A 550 58.69 8.67 2.28
CA ALA A 550 60.03 8.58 1.73
C ALA A 550 60.03 7.72 0.44
N ALA A 551 60.67 8.21 -0.60
CA ALA A 551 60.87 7.51 -1.87
C ALA A 551 62.34 7.32 -2.19
N PRO A 552 62.81 6.07 -2.35
CA PRO A 552 64.16 5.78 -2.73
C PRO A 552 64.42 6.18 -4.17
N PHE A 553 65.65 6.56 -4.46
CA PHE A 553 66.13 6.75 -5.84
C PHE A 553 67.48 6.04 -6.04
N ASP A 554 67.67 5.57 -7.26
CA ASP A 554 68.89 4.82 -7.63
C ASP A 554 70.08 5.74 -7.88
N ALA A 555 71.30 5.21 -7.65
CA ALA A 555 72.53 5.85 -8.07
C ALA A 555 72.53 6.13 -9.57
N ARG A 556 73.07 7.28 -9.95
CA ARG A 556 73.16 7.67 -11.37
C ARG A 556 74.55 8.21 -11.69
N THR A 557 75.14 7.73 -12.79
CA THR A 557 76.34 8.28 -13.38
C THR A 557 76.02 8.72 -14.81
N CYS A 558 76.34 10.00 -15.13
CA CYS A 558 76.11 10.61 -16.44
C CYS A 558 77.46 10.71 -17.18
N ALA A 559 77.48 10.20 -18.40
CA ALA A 559 78.68 10.20 -19.26
C ALA A 559 78.73 11.44 -20.16
#